data_b37f16156996574e0463fef6637bf41e
#
_entry.id   b37f16156996574e0463fef6637bf41e
#
_cell.length_a   1.000
_cell.length_b   1.000
_cell.length_c   1.000
_cell.angle_alpha   90.00
_cell.angle_beta   90.00
_cell.angle_gamma   90.00
#
_symmetry.space_group_name_H-M   'P 1'
#
loop_
_entity.id
_entity.type
_entity.pdbx_description
1 polymer ?
#
loop_
_entity_poly.entity_id
_entity_poly.type
_entity_poly.pdbx_seq_one_letter_code
_entity_poly.pdbx_strand_id
1 'polypeptide(L)'
;IGTKAVAPGRTFHVIGTVGRPCAVQSEPKFDSRFINCCHAVPGCWFTLGATDGSGLSVKWFRDLFGQQEVSLAQLTGRNPFDLFDEEAIQSPPGANGIIYLPYLTGERSPIWDPYSRGVLFGLSVSHSRSDIIRAILEGVAYSFLHNLRIYEEELGLKIDELFLSGGGAKSGLWAQIHADMCNKPVHVVKVKESEALGNAILAGFAVGIYTSMVEAADQVVKIERVYEPRKGFHDRYGRLFEIYKKIYIHLKEDFFDLSEIVRLG
;
A
#
# COMPACT_ATOMS: atom_id res chain seq x y z
N ILE A 1 9.02 -9.57 -10.72
CA ILE A 1 10.03 -9.18 -11.72
C ILE A 1 9.67 -7.82 -12.31
N GLY A 2 8.48 -7.65 -12.88
CA GLY A 2 8.07 -6.41 -13.56
C GLY A 2 7.91 -5.18 -12.66
N THR A 3 8.05 -5.32 -11.35
CA THR A 3 8.15 -4.22 -10.38
C THR A 3 9.60 -3.83 -10.06
N LYS A 4 10.60 -4.46 -10.68
CA LYS A 4 12.04 -4.33 -10.38
C LYS A 4 12.49 -4.93 -9.03
N ALA A 5 11.59 -5.52 -8.25
CA ALA A 5 11.93 -6.22 -7.02
C ALA A 5 12.44 -7.65 -7.36
N VAL A 6 13.70 -7.75 -7.76
CA VAL A 6 14.36 -8.95 -8.26
C VAL A 6 15.62 -9.34 -7.48
N ALA A 7 15.89 -8.65 -6.38
CA ALA A 7 17.04 -8.89 -5.53
C ALA A 7 16.69 -8.60 -4.06
N PRO A 8 17.37 -9.25 -3.10
CA PRO A 8 17.24 -8.92 -1.68
C PRO A 8 17.49 -7.42 -1.44
N GLY A 9 16.76 -6.84 -0.49
CA GLY A 9 16.76 -5.41 -0.21
C GLY A 9 15.74 -4.61 -1.01
N ARG A 10 15.13 -5.19 -2.04
CA ARG A 10 14.07 -4.57 -2.84
C ARG A 10 12.69 -5.07 -2.42
N THR A 11 11.81 -4.13 -2.19
CA THR A 11 10.43 -4.37 -1.78
C THR A 11 9.48 -3.68 -2.75
N PHE A 12 8.37 -4.31 -3.09
CA PHE A 12 7.35 -3.63 -3.88
C PHE A 12 6.01 -3.57 -3.15
N HIS A 13 5.22 -2.59 -3.51
CA HIS A 13 3.81 -2.51 -3.17
C HIS A 13 2.99 -2.28 -4.44
N VAL A 14 2.15 -3.23 -4.79
CA VAL A 14 1.14 -3.02 -5.84
C VAL A 14 -0.11 -2.45 -5.19
N ILE A 15 -0.43 -1.18 -5.52
CA ILE A 15 -1.64 -0.50 -5.04
C ILE A 15 -2.74 -0.70 -6.08
N GLY A 16 -3.40 -1.87 -6.00
CA GLY A 16 -4.60 -2.20 -6.76
C GLY A 16 -5.86 -2.03 -5.91
N THR A 17 -6.96 -2.71 -6.25
CA THR A 17 -8.14 -2.82 -5.37
C THR A 17 -7.72 -3.36 -4.02
N VAL A 18 -6.90 -4.41 -4.03
CA VAL A 18 -6.15 -4.93 -2.87
C VAL A 18 -4.71 -4.46 -2.93
N GLY A 19 -4.03 -4.39 -1.77
CA GLY A 19 -2.61 -4.08 -1.67
C GLY A 19 -1.78 -5.37 -1.59
N ARG A 20 -0.58 -5.33 -2.20
CA ARG A 20 0.36 -6.46 -2.16
C ARG A 20 1.76 -5.96 -1.78
N PRO A 21 2.03 -5.77 -0.46
CA PRO A 21 3.38 -5.56 0.03
C PRO A 21 4.20 -6.84 -0.12
N CYS A 22 5.39 -6.76 -0.71
CA CYS A 22 6.24 -7.91 -0.93
C CYS A 22 7.71 -7.56 -0.75
N ALA A 23 8.45 -8.37 0.01
CA ALA A 23 9.87 -8.22 0.23
C ALA A 23 10.65 -9.42 -0.34
N VAL A 24 11.70 -9.14 -1.13
CA VAL A 24 12.60 -10.15 -1.68
C VAL A 24 13.71 -10.44 -0.67
N GLN A 25 14.07 -11.73 -0.54
CA GLN A 25 15.04 -12.23 0.43
C GLN A 25 15.93 -13.31 -0.19
N SER A 26 17.14 -13.48 0.37
CA SER A 26 18.15 -14.46 -0.09
C SER A 26 17.95 -15.86 0.51
N GLU A 27 17.18 -15.98 1.56
CA GLU A 27 16.86 -17.24 2.25
C GLU A 27 15.40 -17.26 2.67
N PRO A 28 14.74 -18.43 2.79
CA PRO A 28 13.37 -18.51 3.20
C PRO A 28 13.21 -18.10 4.68
N LYS A 29 12.31 -17.17 4.95
CA LYS A 29 11.90 -16.77 6.30
C LYS A 29 10.39 -16.92 6.39
N PHE A 30 9.98 -18.08 6.90
CA PHE A 30 8.56 -18.45 6.95
C PHE A 30 7.87 -17.77 8.12
N ASP A 31 6.76 -17.11 7.83
CA ASP A 31 5.88 -16.50 8.83
C ASP A 31 4.43 -16.72 8.40
N SER A 32 3.59 -17.20 9.32
CA SER A 32 2.19 -17.55 9.05
C SER A 32 1.31 -16.34 8.70
N ARG A 33 1.77 -15.12 9.02
CA ARG A 33 1.06 -13.88 8.67
C ARG A 33 1.16 -13.54 7.19
N PHE A 34 2.04 -14.23 6.43
CA PHE A 34 2.37 -13.91 5.05
C PHE A 34 2.32 -15.15 4.15
N ILE A 35 2.19 -14.90 2.85
CA ILE A 35 2.38 -15.90 1.82
C ILE A 35 3.87 -15.97 1.51
N ASN A 36 4.47 -17.16 1.67
CA ASN A 36 5.91 -17.37 1.48
C ASN A 36 6.13 -18.17 0.20
N CYS A 37 6.92 -17.64 -0.72
CA CYS A 37 7.13 -18.22 -2.05
C CYS A 37 8.59 -18.22 -2.47
N CYS A 38 8.94 -19.19 -3.34
CA CYS A 38 10.16 -19.12 -4.14
C CYS A 38 10.02 -17.99 -5.16
N HIS A 39 11.06 -17.19 -5.32
CA HIS A 39 11.13 -16.21 -6.39
C HIS A 39 11.49 -16.88 -7.71
N ALA A 40 11.06 -16.29 -8.84
CA ALA A 40 11.47 -16.78 -10.14
C ALA A 40 12.96 -16.57 -10.43
N VAL A 41 13.60 -15.59 -9.76
CA VAL A 41 15.07 -15.44 -9.78
C VAL A 41 15.68 -16.52 -8.90
N PRO A 42 16.59 -17.36 -9.44
CA PRO A 42 17.23 -18.42 -8.68
C PRO A 42 17.96 -17.91 -7.43
N GLY A 43 17.83 -18.66 -6.33
CA GLY A 43 18.43 -18.28 -5.04
C GLY A 43 17.72 -17.16 -4.30
N CYS A 44 16.58 -16.67 -4.81
CA CYS A 44 15.74 -15.69 -4.13
C CYS A 44 14.41 -16.30 -3.67
N TRP A 45 13.87 -15.71 -2.63
CA TRP A 45 12.57 -15.98 -2.05
C TRP A 45 11.80 -14.67 -1.92
N PHE A 46 10.52 -14.74 -1.65
CA PHE A 46 9.78 -13.55 -1.27
C PHE A 46 8.68 -13.84 -0.27
N THR A 47 8.45 -12.86 0.59
CA THR A 47 7.35 -12.81 1.54
C THR A 47 6.33 -11.80 1.02
N LEU A 48 5.10 -12.25 0.80
CA LEU A 48 4.01 -11.46 0.25
C LEU A 48 2.93 -11.24 1.31
N GLY A 49 2.69 -10.00 1.66
CA GLY A 49 1.50 -9.58 2.37
C GLY A 49 0.34 -9.36 1.39
N ALA A 50 -0.87 -9.43 1.92
CA ALA A 50 -2.09 -9.12 1.18
C ALA A 50 -2.99 -8.26 2.07
N THR A 51 -3.31 -7.03 1.63
CA THR A 51 -4.18 -6.11 2.35
C THR A 51 -5.44 -5.86 1.54
N ASP A 52 -6.61 -6.04 2.14
CA ASP A 52 -7.87 -6.02 1.39
C ASP A 52 -8.40 -4.61 1.14
N GLY A 53 -8.07 -3.66 2.00
CA GLY A 53 -8.61 -2.31 1.97
C GLY A 53 -7.81 -1.26 1.19
N SER A 54 -6.96 -1.64 0.22
CA SER A 54 -6.06 -0.71 -0.49
C SER A 54 -6.82 0.30 -1.37
N GLY A 55 -6.69 0.26 -2.69
CA GLY A 55 -7.46 1.12 -3.61
C GLY A 55 -8.97 0.98 -3.47
N LEU A 56 -9.45 -0.13 -2.88
CA LEU A 56 -10.85 -0.31 -2.51
C LEU A 56 -11.34 0.82 -1.59
N SER A 57 -10.54 1.28 -0.63
CA SER A 57 -10.92 2.35 0.30
C SER A 57 -11.20 3.67 -0.41
N VAL A 58 -10.35 4.05 -1.36
CA VAL A 58 -10.54 5.28 -2.15
C VAL A 58 -11.71 5.14 -3.11
N LYS A 59 -11.90 3.96 -3.72
CA LYS A 59 -13.05 3.66 -4.56
C LYS A 59 -14.35 3.72 -3.76
N TRP A 60 -14.39 3.12 -2.58
CA TRP A 60 -15.55 3.17 -1.66
C TRP A 60 -15.91 4.61 -1.31
N PHE A 61 -14.92 5.43 -0.95
CA PHE A 61 -15.15 6.86 -0.65
C PHE A 61 -15.70 7.61 -1.86
N ARG A 62 -15.14 7.38 -3.07
CA ARG A 62 -15.64 7.96 -4.32
C ARG A 62 -17.10 7.61 -4.56
N ASP A 63 -17.43 6.32 -4.41
CA ASP A 63 -18.76 5.80 -4.78
C ASP A 63 -19.85 6.31 -3.81
N LEU A 64 -19.52 6.55 -2.52
CA LEU A 64 -20.46 7.06 -1.54
C LEU A 64 -20.48 8.59 -1.39
N PHE A 65 -19.32 9.24 -1.51
CA PHE A 65 -19.17 10.64 -1.13
C PHE A 65 -18.55 11.52 -2.23
N GLY A 66 -18.17 10.94 -3.37
CA GLY A 66 -17.42 11.60 -4.43
C GLY A 66 -18.23 11.97 -5.66
N GLN A 67 -19.55 12.18 -5.57
CA GLN A 67 -20.41 12.44 -6.72
C GLN A 67 -20.04 13.76 -7.45
N GLN A 68 -19.56 14.76 -6.70
CA GLN A 68 -19.14 16.04 -7.28
C GLN A 68 -17.90 15.85 -8.15
N GLU A 69 -16.88 15.13 -7.66
CA GLU A 69 -15.65 14.84 -8.40
C GLU A 69 -15.93 13.96 -9.61
N VAL A 70 -16.82 12.96 -9.47
CA VAL A 70 -17.24 12.13 -10.61
C VAL A 70 -17.92 12.97 -11.69
N SER A 71 -18.82 13.86 -11.30
CA SER A 71 -19.51 14.77 -12.24
C SER A 71 -18.54 15.75 -12.90
N LEU A 72 -17.63 16.35 -12.12
CA LEU A 72 -16.62 17.28 -12.64
C LEU A 72 -15.63 16.55 -13.57
N ALA A 73 -15.23 15.34 -13.23
CA ALA A 73 -14.36 14.50 -14.05
C ALA A 73 -15.00 14.18 -15.40
N GLN A 74 -16.30 13.85 -15.43
CA GLN A 74 -17.04 13.62 -16.67
C GLN A 74 -17.10 14.88 -17.55
N LEU A 75 -17.32 16.05 -16.97
CA LEU A 75 -17.40 17.32 -17.70
C LEU A 75 -16.05 17.79 -18.26
N THR A 76 -14.96 17.50 -17.54
CA THR A 76 -13.63 18.04 -17.84
C THR A 76 -12.68 17.02 -18.48
N GLY A 77 -13.07 15.74 -18.57
CA GLY A 77 -12.20 14.65 -19.04
C GLY A 77 -11.08 14.28 -18.05
N ARG A 78 -11.14 14.79 -16.82
CA ARG A 78 -10.16 14.50 -15.77
C ARG A 78 -10.46 13.16 -15.08
N ASN A 79 -9.48 12.64 -14.32
CA ASN A 79 -9.69 11.48 -13.48
C ASN A 79 -10.22 11.94 -12.09
N PRO A 80 -11.33 11.36 -11.57
CA PRO A 80 -11.87 11.76 -10.26
C PRO A 80 -10.89 11.55 -9.10
N PHE A 81 -9.96 10.59 -9.22
CA PHE A 81 -8.95 10.38 -8.19
C PHE A 81 -7.89 11.48 -8.13
N ASP A 82 -7.59 12.16 -9.26
CA ASP A 82 -6.70 13.32 -9.27
C ASP A 82 -7.34 14.50 -8.52
N LEU A 83 -8.67 14.64 -8.58
CA LEU A 83 -9.41 15.65 -7.83
C LEU A 83 -9.38 15.37 -6.32
N PHE A 84 -9.44 14.12 -5.92
CA PHE A 84 -9.26 13.75 -4.51
C PHE A 84 -7.84 14.03 -4.01
N ASP A 85 -6.83 13.82 -4.82
CA ASP A 85 -5.45 14.16 -4.46
C ASP A 85 -5.30 15.68 -4.27
N GLU A 86 -5.87 16.50 -5.16
CA GLU A 86 -5.86 17.96 -5.05
C GLU A 86 -6.58 18.47 -3.79
N GLU A 87 -7.64 17.79 -3.36
CA GLU A 87 -8.32 18.11 -2.12
C GLU A 87 -7.51 17.62 -0.91
N ALA A 88 -7.04 16.37 -0.91
CA ALA A 88 -6.29 15.78 0.19
C ALA A 88 -4.98 16.51 0.51
N ILE A 89 -4.34 17.15 -0.49
CA ILE A 89 -3.11 17.92 -0.29
C ILE A 89 -3.32 19.16 0.57
N GLN A 90 -4.55 19.65 0.73
CA GLN A 90 -4.89 20.78 1.59
C GLN A 90 -4.83 20.39 3.08
N SER A 91 -4.93 19.11 3.39
CA SER A 91 -4.76 18.59 4.74
C SER A 91 -3.28 18.33 5.05
N PRO A 92 -2.79 18.65 6.24
CA PRO A 92 -1.40 18.39 6.60
C PRO A 92 -1.14 16.88 6.80
N PRO A 93 0.14 16.42 6.72
CA PRO A 93 0.54 15.07 7.10
C PRO A 93 0.01 14.67 8.48
N GLY A 94 -0.61 13.48 8.56
CA GLY A 94 -1.29 13.00 9.76
C GLY A 94 -2.76 13.41 9.84
N ALA A 95 -3.34 13.96 8.76
CA ALA A 95 -4.77 14.25 8.60
C ALA A 95 -5.42 14.93 9.82
N ASN A 96 -4.72 15.89 10.44
CA ASN A 96 -5.11 16.57 11.67
C ASN A 96 -5.49 15.62 12.84
N GLY A 97 -5.00 14.37 12.82
CA GLY A 97 -5.23 13.37 13.86
C GLY A 97 -6.34 12.37 13.55
N ILE A 98 -6.96 12.43 12.37
CA ILE A 98 -7.85 11.36 11.92
C ILE A 98 -7.00 10.14 11.52
N ILE A 99 -7.37 8.98 12.04
CA ILE A 99 -6.78 7.69 11.69
C ILE A 99 -7.85 6.81 11.04
N TYR A 100 -7.54 6.24 9.89
CA TYR A 100 -8.41 5.33 9.18
C TYR A 100 -7.87 3.90 9.22
N LEU A 101 -8.71 2.94 9.64
CA LEU A 101 -8.47 1.50 9.47
C LEU A 101 -9.13 1.06 8.16
N PRO A 102 -8.36 0.56 7.17
CA PRO A 102 -8.90 0.27 5.83
C PRO A 102 -9.60 -1.10 5.72
N TYR A 103 -10.11 -1.65 6.80
CA TYR A 103 -10.58 -3.03 6.90
C TYR A 103 -12.05 -3.21 6.47
N LEU A 104 -12.45 -2.60 5.34
CA LEU A 104 -13.84 -2.57 4.87
C LEU A 104 -14.45 -3.96 4.65
N THR A 105 -13.63 -4.95 4.31
CA THR A 105 -14.05 -6.33 4.00
C THR A 105 -13.36 -7.37 4.87
N GLY A 106 -12.91 -6.98 6.04
CA GLY A 106 -11.94 -7.71 6.82
C GLY A 106 -10.51 -7.33 6.42
N GLU A 107 -9.52 -7.97 7.01
CA GLU A 107 -8.12 -7.78 6.62
C GLU A 107 -7.37 -9.09 6.66
N ARG A 108 -6.43 -9.26 5.72
CA ARG A 108 -5.50 -10.38 5.69
C ARG A 108 -4.20 -10.03 6.40
N SER A 109 -3.12 -9.88 5.70
CA SER A 109 -1.81 -9.63 6.31
C SER A 109 -1.73 -8.24 6.96
N PRO A 110 -1.18 -8.15 8.17
CA PRO A 110 -0.63 -9.23 8.98
C PRO A 110 -1.61 -9.80 10.01
N ILE A 111 -2.87 -9.33 10.08
CA ILE A 111 -3.79 -9.61 11.20
C ILE A 111 -4.72 -10.81 10.98
N TRP A 112 -5.02 -11.16 9.74
CA TRP A 112 -5.90 -12.27 9.34
C TRP A 112 -7.23 -12.31 10.10
N ASP A 113 -7.93 -11.17 10.07
CA ASP A 113 -9.22 -11.01 10.76
C ASP A 113 -10.34 -10.70 9.76
N PRO A 114 -11.21 -11.66 9.44
CA PRO A 114 -12.34 -11.48 8.54
C PRO A 114 -13.47 -10.64 9.15
N TYR A 115 -13.45 -10.43 10.46
CA TYR A 115 -14.48 -9.68 11.19
C TYR A 115 -14.15 -8.20 11.30
N SER A 116 -12.88 -7.81 11.14
CA SER A 116 -12.47 -6.41 11.20
C SER A 116 -13.23 -5.55 10.18
N ARG A 117 -13.50 -4.30 10.52
CA ARG A 117 -14.25 -3.35 9.69
C ARG A 117 -13.53 -2.01 9.62
N GLY A 118 -13.90 -1.20 8.60
CA GLY A 118 -13.39 0.16 8.45
C GLY A 118 -13.73 1.05 9.65
N VAL A 119 -12.76 1.85 10.09
CA VAL A 119 -12.91 2.80 11.20
C VAL A 119 -12.33 4.15 10.82
N LEU A 120 -13.07 5.23 11.10
CA LEU A 120 -12.54 6.60 11.13
C LEU A 120 -12.48 7.02 12.60
N PHE A 121 -11.29 7.12 13.15
CA PHE A 121 -11.02 7.47 14.53
C PHE A 121 -10.52 8.90 14.65
N GLY A 122 -10.95 9.61 15.69
CA GLY A 122 -10.47 10.95 16.04
C GLY A 122 -11.22 12.11 15.37
N LEU A 123 -12.39 11.86 14.75
CA LEU A 123 -13.21 12.90 14.13
C LEU A 123 -13.66 13.96 15.16
N SER A 124 -13.60 15.23 14.75
CA SER A 124 -14.14 16.37 15.51
C SER A 124 -14.77 17.38 14.54
N VAL A 125 -15.47 18.38 15.09
CA VAL A 125 -16.12 19.45 14.31
C VAL A 125 -15.14 20.36 13.55
N SER A 126 -13.85 20.31 13.87
CA SER A 126 -12.82 21.11 13.20
C SER A 126 -12.27 20.45 11.94
N HIS A 127 -12.59 19.19 11.69
CA HIS A 127 -12.10 18.48 10.52
C HIS A 127 -12.88 18.80 9.27
N SER A 128 -12.15 18.86 8.17
CA SER A 128 -12.68 19.05 6.83
C SER A 128 -12.75 17.72 6.06
N ARG A 129 -13.40 17.74 4.90
CA ARG A 129 -13.44 16.60 3.98
C ARG A 129 -12.03 16.26 3.45
N SER A 130 -11.16 17.25 3.25
CA SER A 130 -9.76 17.06 2.89
C SER A 130 -9.00 16.18 3.90
N ASP A 131 -9.29 16.36 5.19
CA ASP A 131 -8.69 15.55 6.27
C ASP A 131 -9.15 14.09 6.18
N ILE A 132 -10.42 13.85 5.87
CA ILE A 132 -10.97 12.50 5.72
C ILE A 132 -10.33 11.80 4.51
N ILE A 133 -10.24 12.46 3.35
CA ILE A 133 -9.62 11.87 2.17
C ILE A 133 -8.15 11.55 2.44
N ARG A 134 -7.43 12.49 3.06
CA ARG A 134 -6.05 12.25 3.45
C ARG A 134 -5.90 11.09 4.43
N ALA A 135 -6.76 11.00 5.44
CA ALA A 135 -6.75 9.90 6.40
C ALA A 135 -6.96 8.54 5.72
N ILE A 136 -7.79 8.47 4.68
CA ILE A 136 -7.99 7.24 3.88
C ILE A 136 -6.69 6.85 3.17
N LEU A 137 -6.02 7.78 2.51
CA LEU A 137 -4.73 7.51 1.83
C LEU A 137 -3.66 7.06 2.85
N GLU A 138 -3.59 7.74 3.99
CA GLU A 138 -2.64 7.43 5.07
C GLU A 138 -2.95 6.10 5.75
N GLY A 139 -4.24 5.76 5.96
CA GLY A 139 -4.67 4.50 6.56
C GLY A 139 -4.22 3.28 5.74
N VAL A 140 -4.33 3.37 4.42
CA VAL A 140 -3.80 2.34 3.51
C VAL A 140 -2.28 2.26 3.58
N ALA A 141 -1.60 3.41 3.67
CA ALA A 141 -0.15 3.43 3.83
C ALA A 141 0.29 2.87 5.20
N TYR A 142 -0.51 3.06 6.26
CA TYR A 142 -0.27 2.39 7.57
C TYR A 142 -0.41 0.87 7.49
N SER A 143 -1.38 0.36 6.74
CA SER A 143 -1.50 -1.09 6.50
C SER A 143 -0.26 -1.64 5.79
N PHE A 144 0.28 -0.91 4.81
CA PHE A 144 1.56 -1.25 4.18
C PHE A 144 2.72 -1.18 5.19
N LEU A 145 2.83 -0.09 5.96
CA LEU A 145 3.87 0.09 6.98
C LEU A 145 3.84 -1.03 8.02
N HIS A 146 2.66 -1.53 8.40
CA HIS A 146 2.51 -2.64 9.34
C HIS A 146 3.21 -3.91 8.82
N ASN A 147 3.01 -4.25 7.56
CA ASN A 147 3.71 -5.35 6.93
C ASN A 147 5.22 -5.10 6.84
N LEU A 148 5.62 -3.89 6.45
CA LEU A 148 7.03 -3.51 6.30
C LEU A 148 7.79 -3.59 7.62
N ARG A 149 7.20 -3.13 8.72
CA ARG A 149 7.80 -3.22 10.06
C ARG A 149 8.06 -4.65 10.49
N ILE A 150 7.13 -5.56 10.24
CA ILE A 150 7.33 -6.97 10.52
C ILE A 150 8.47 -7.54 9.69
N TYR A 151 8.53 -7.20 8.39
CA TYR A 151 9.65 -7.62 7.54
C TYR A 151 11.00 -7.17 8.09
N GLU A 152 11.12 -5.92 8.53
CA GLU A 152 12.39 -5.38 9.04
C GLU A 152 12.70 -5.83 10.47
N GLU A 153 11.75 -5.67 11.39
CA GLU A 153 12.00 -5.79 12.83
C GLU A 153 11.91 -7.23 13.33
N GLU A 154 11.02 -8.04 12.77
CA GLU A 154 10.81 -9.43 13.23
C GLU A 154 11.47 -10.45 12.30
N LEU A 155 11.40 -10.27 10.98
CA LEU A 155 12.05 -11.17 10.03
C LEU A 155 13.50 -10.77 9.72
N GLY A 156 13.93 -9.59 10.17
CA GLY A 156 15.30 -9.08 9.99
C GLY A 156 15.67 -8.87 8.50
N LEU A 157 14.67 -8.53 7.67
CA LEU A 157 14.93 -8.22 6.27
C LEU A 157 15.49 -6.81 6.15
N LYS A 158 16.60 -6.68 5.42
CA LYS A 158 17.09 -5.36 5.03
C LYS A 158 16.28 -4.87 3.85
N ILE A 159 15.63 -3.71 3.98
CA ILE A 159 14.83 -3.09 2.92
C ILE A 159 15.42 -1.72 2.62
N ASP A 160 15.99 -1.57 1.42
CA ASP A 160 16.68 -0.35 1.01
C ASP A 160 15.79 0.50 0.09
N GLU A 161 14.99 -0.12 -0.77
CA GLU A 161 14.20 0.53 -1.81
C GLU A 161 12.76 0.02 -1.84
N LEU A 162 11.83 0.94 -2.04
CA LEU A 162 10.41 0.63 -2.23
C LEU A 162 9.99 0.93 -3.67
N PHE A 163 9.39 -0.04 -4.33
CA PHE A 163 8.83 0.13 -5.67
C PHE A 163 7.30 0.12 -5.60
N LEU A 164 6.66 1.15 -6.14
CA LEU A 164 5.21 1.23 -6.25
C LEU A 164 4.76 0.97 -7.68
N SER A 165 3.69 0.19 -7.81
CA SER A 165 2.99 -0.03 -9.08
C SER A 165 1.49 -0.14 -8.87
N GLY A 166 0.73 -0.34 -9.96
CA GLY A 166 -0.72 -0.40 -9.93
C GLY A 166 -1.40 0.96 -10.05
N GLY A 167 -2.72 0.97 -9.95
CA GLY A 167 -3.54 2.17 -10.17
C GLY A 167 -3.26 3.30 -9.18
N GLY A 168 -3.07 2.96 -7.90
CA GLY A 168 -2.81 3.94 -6.83
C GLY A 168 -1.42 4.56 -6.91
N ALA A 169 -0.45 3.91 -7.53
CA ALA A 169 0.90 4.47 -7.71
C ALA A 169 0.94 5.71 -8.64
N LYS A 170 -0.15 5.99 -9.37
CA LYS A 170 -0.28 7.23 -10.16
C LYS A 170 -0.44 8.48 -9.31
N SER A 171 -0.96 8.34 -8.09
CA SER A 171 -1.09 9.42 -7.13
C SER A 171 0.28 9.83 -6.60
N GLY A 172 0.75 11.02 -6.99
CA GLY A 172 2.00 11.56 -6.46
C GLY A 172 1.93 11.86 -4.97
N LEU A 173 0.74 12.25 -4.48
CA LEU A 173 0.51 12.43 -3.05
C LEU A 173 0.65 11.11 -2.29
N TRP A 174 0.05 10.05 -2.80
CA TRP A 174 0.10 8.74 -2.14
C TRP A 174 1.52 8.15 -2.12
N ALA A 175 2.26 8.30 -3.23
CA ALA A 175 3.66 7.91 -3.30
C ALA A 175 4.53 8.69 -2.29
N GLN A 176 4.30 10.00 -2.15
CA GLN A 176 5.00 10.82 -1.15
C GLN A 176 4.63 10.43 0.29
N ILE A 177 3.35 10.09 0.56
CA ILE A 177 2.91 9.58 1.87
C ILE A 177 3.69 8.30 2.23
N HIS A 178 3.85 7.35 1.27
CA HIS A 178 4.65 6.14 1.50
C HIS A 178 6.12 6.47 1.79
N ALA A 179 6.72 7.38 1.03
CA ALA A 179 8.13 7.77 1.25
C ALA A 179 8.34 8.37 2.65
N ASP A 180 7.51 9.33 3.03
CA ASP A 180 7.60 10.01 4.33
C ASP A 180 7.33 9.05 5.51
N MET A 181 6.34 8.17 5.36
CA MET A 181 5.92 7.23 6.39
C MET A 181 6.96 6.13 6.61
N CYS A 182 7.49 5.57 5.52
CA CYS A 182 8.49 4.50 5.58
C CYS A 182 9.93 5.02 5.79
N ASN A 183 10.16 6.33 5.63
CA ASN A 183 11.48 6.96 5.65
C ASN A 183 12.45 6.31 4.63
N LYS A 184 11.95 6.03 3.43
CA LYS A 184 12.69 5.36 2.36
C LYS A 184 12.34 5.99 1.01
N PRO A 185 13.28 5.99 0.04
CA PRO A 185 12.95 6.39 -1.32
C PRO A 185 11.91 5.46 -1.92
N VAL A 186 10.93 6.06 -2.59
CA VAL A 186 9.83 5.36 -3.27
C VAL A 186 9.96 5.56 -4.77
N HIS A 187 10.16 4.47 -5.49
CA HIS A 187 10.30 4.42 -6.93
C HIS A 187 8.99 4.03 -7.59
N VAL A 188 8.35 4.94 -8.32
CA VAL A 188 7.12 4.65 -9.06
C VAL A 188 7.48 4.01 -10.40
N VAL A 189 6.99 2.80 -10.63
CA VAL A 189 7.21 2.05 -11.87
C VAL A 189 6.34 2.62 -12.99
N LYS A 190 6.93 2.92 -14.14
CA LYS A 190 6.25 3.54 -15.28
C LYS A 190 5.15 2.66 -15.88
N VAL A 191 5.36 1.34 -15.93
CA VAL A 191 4.42 0.39 -16.52
C VAL A 191 3.34 0.03 -15.51
N LYS A 192 2.07 0.19 -15.91
CA LYS A 192 0.91 -0.12 -15.08
C LYS A 192 0.74 -1.62 -14.86
N GLU A 193 0.93 -2.38 -15.93
CA GLU A 193 0.74 -3.84 -15.99
C GLU A 193 2.09 -4.52 -15.68
N SER A 194 2.58 -4.34 -14.46
CA SER A 194 3.87 -4.89 -14.02
C SER A 194 3.91 -6.42 -14.08
N GLU A 195 2.77 -7.08 -13.90
CA GLU A 195 2.64 -8.53 -14.02
C GLU A 195 2.90 -8.98 -15.47
N ALA A 196 2.29 -8.31 -16.46
CA ALA A 196 2.49 -8.62 -17.87
C ALA A 196 3.95 -8.37 -18.29
N LEU A 197 4.56 -7.27 -17.82
CA LEU A 197 5.97 -6.99 -18.06
C LEU A 197 6.88 -8.06 -17.44
N GLY A 198 6.57 -8.51 -16.23
CA GLY A 198 7.30 -9.59 -15.56
C GLY A 198 7.25 -10.89 -16.37
N ASN A 199 6.07 -11.25 -16.90
CA ASN A 199 5.90 -12.43 -17.77
C ASN A 199 6.70 -12.29 -19.07
N ALA A 200 6.73 -11.09 -19.68
CA ALA A 200 7.53 -10.84 -20.89
C ALA A 200 9.04 -11.00 -20.63
N ILE A 201 9.53 -10.53 -19.48
CA ILE A 201 10.94 -10.72 -19.07
C ILE A 201 11.25 -12.20 -18.86
N LEU A 202 10.34 -12.95 -18.19
CA LEU A 202 10.50 -14.41 -17.99
C LEU A 202 10.54 -15.15 -19.32
N ALA A 203 9.65 -14.84 -20.25
CA ALA A 203 9.63 -15.44 -21.58
C ALA A 203 10.92 -15.14 -22.35
N GLY A 204 11.38 -13.89 -22.33
CA GLY A 204 12.64 -13.48 -22.96
C GLY A 204 13.86 -14.19 -22.38
N PHE A 205 13.88 -14.42 -21.07
CA PHE A 205 14.92 -15.21 -20.42
C PHE A 205 14.86 -16.69 -20.86
N ALA A 206 13.67 -17.28 -20.89
CA ALA A 206 13.48 -18.67 -21.27
C ALA A 206 13.94 -19.00 -22.72
N VAL A 207 13.81 -18.05 -23.65
CA VAL A 207 14.24 -18.18 -25.04
C VAL A 207 15.63 -17.61 -25.32
N GLY A 208 16.38 -17.22 -24.29
CA GLY A 208 17.77 -16.76 -24.40
C GLY A 208 17.96 -15.32 -24.89
N ILE A 209 16.91 -14.50 -24.94
CA ILE A 209 17.04 -13.05 -25.23
C ILE A 209 17.79 -12.34 -24.09
N TYR A 210 17.55 -12.75 -22.84
CA TYR A 210 18.24 -12.26 -21.67
C TYR A 210 19.07 -13.36 -21.02
N THR A 211 20.26 -13.02 -20.57
CA THR A 211 21.15 -13.94 -19.83
C THR A 211 20.92 -13.92 -18.34
N SER A 212 20.30 -12.85 -17.84
CA SER A 212 19.96 -12.65 -16.43
C SER A 212 18.60 -11.96 -16.28
N MET A 213 17.74 -12.51 -15.42
CA MET A 213 16.44 -11.88 -15.10
C MET A 213 16.61 -10.57 -14.32
N VAL A 214 17.67 -10.47 -13.52
CA VAL A 214 17.98 -9.25 -12.76
C VAL A 214 18.40 -8.14 -13.71
N GLU A 215 19.35 -8.41 -14.60
CA GLU A 215 19.79 -7.43 -15.61
C GLU A 215 18.65 -7.04 -16.55
N ALA A 216 17.84 -8.00 -17.00
CA ALA A 216 16.67 -7.71 -17.82
C ALA A 216 15.67 -6.79 -17.10
N ALA A 217 15.36 -7.07 -15.83
CA ALA A 217 14.47 -6.22 -15.04
C ALA A 217 15.06 -4.81 -14.86
N ASP A 218 16.38 -4.69 -14.58
CA ASP A 218 17.05 -3.40 -14.43
C ASP A 218 17.08 -2.59 -15.73
N GLN A 219 17.17 -3.23 -16.88
CA GLN A 219 17.17 -2.60 -18.20
C GLN A 219 15.75 -2.22 -18.67
N VAL A 220 14.77 -3.10 -18.47
CA VAL A 220 13.44 -3.00 -19.07
C VAL A 220 12.47 -2.22 -18.18
N VAL A 221 12.52 -2.45 -16.85
CA VAL A 221 11.62 -1.77 -15.91
C VAL A 221 12.09 -0.34 -15.68
N LYS A 222 11.36 0.62 -16.26
CA LYS A 222 11.65 2.04 -16.12
C LYS A 222 10.95 2.63 -14.90
N ILE A 223 11.66 3.51 -14.20
CA ILE A 223 11.10 4.32 -13.12
C ILE A 223 10.58 5.62 -13.74
N GLU A 224 9.34 5.97 -13.42
CA GLU A 224 8.71 7.21 -13.87
C GLU A 224 9.13 8.38 -12.98
N ARG A 225 9.11 8.15 -11.65
CA ARG A 225 9.45 9.16 -10.65
C ARG A 225 9.97 8.51 -9.38
N VAL A 226 10.82 9.24 -8.66
CA VAL A 226 11.30 8.89 -7.32
C VAL A 226 10.80 9.94 -6.34
N TYR A 227 10.29 9.49 -5.19
CA TYR A 227 9.88 10.34 -4.08
C TYR A 227 10.79 10.09 -2.90
N GLU A 228 11.54 11.12 -2.52
CA GLU A 228 12.40 11.08 -1.35
C GLU A 228 11.61 11.40 -0.07
N PRO A 229 11.95 10.77 1.06
CA PRO A 229 11.32 11.06 2.33
C PRO A 229 11.64 12.48 2.78
N ARG A 230 10.63 13.21 3.23
CA ARG A 230 10.77 14.56 3.75
C ARG A 230 11.11 14.53 5.25
N LYS A 231 12.07 15.34 5.68
CA LYS A 231 12.51 15.41 7.08
C LYS A 231 11.35 15.80 8.02
N GLY A 232 11.31 15.14 9.18
CA GLY A 232 10.37 15.48 10.27
C GLY A 232 9.01 14.83 10.20
N PHE A 233 8.62 14.20 9.08
CA PHE A 233 7.31 13.54 8.99
C PHE A 233 7.33 12.10 9.49
N HIS A 234 8.46 11.41 9.38
CA HIS A 234 8.57 10.03 9.82
C HIS A 234 8.22 9.84 11.30
N ASP A 235 8.75 10.67 12.18
CA ASP A 235 8.48 10.58 13.63
C ASP A 235 7.00 10.82 13.94
N ARG A 236 6.39 11.78 13.26
CA ARG A 236 4.95 12.05 13.39
C ARG A 236 4.13 10.84 12.96
N TYR A 237 4.42 10.29 11.78
CA TYR A 237 3.74 9.09 11.29
C TYR A 237 3.99 7.87 12.17
N GLY A 238 5.19 7.71 12.72
CA GLY A 238 5.51 6.64 13.67
C GLY A 238 4.63 6.69 14.92
N ARG A 239 4.42 7.88 15.50
CA ARG A 239 3.52 8.05 16.67
C ARG A 239 2.06 7.75 16.34
N LEU A 240 1.58 8.18 15.17
CA LEU A 240 0.21 7.89 14.71
C LEU A 240 0.04 6.40 14.38
N PHE A 241 1.06 5.75 13.85
CA PHE A 241 1.06 4.31 13.58
C PHE A 241 0.90 3.47 14.84
N GLU A 242 1.51 3.88 15.96
CA GLU A 242 1.29 3.20 17.24
C GLU A 242 -0.19 3.29 17.68
N ILE A 243 -0.84 4.41 17.43
CA ILE A 243 -2.29 4.56 17.71
C ILE A 243 -3.10 3.70 16.72
N TYR A 244 -2.75 3.70 15.43
CA TYR A 244 -3.39 2.86 14.40
C TYR A 244 -3.43 1.37 14.83
N LYS A 245 -2.30 0.81 15.28
CA LYS A 245 -2.25 -0.57 15.77
C LYS A 245 -3.13 -0.80 17.00
N LYS A 246 -3.11 0.14 17.96
CA LYS A 246 -3.91 0.04 19.19
C LYS A 246 -5.41 0.09 18.92
N ILE A 247 -5.88 0.91 17.99
CA ILE A 247 -7.30 0.99 17.63
C ILE A 247 -7.82 -0.39 17.23
N TYR A 248 -7.10 -1.11 16.34
CA TYR A 248 -7.50 -2.46 15.95
C TYR A 248 -7.55 -3.42 17.15
N ILE A 249 -6.50 -3.41 17.98
CA ILE A 249 -6.41 -4.31 19.15
C ILE A 249 -7.60 -4.08 20.09
N HIS A 250 -7.98 -2.83 20.34
CA HIS A 250 -9.08 -2.49 21.24
C HIS A 250 -10.46 -2.82 20.67
N LEU A 251 -10.62 -2.77 19.35
CA LEU A 251 -11.91 -3.01 18.70
C LEU A 251 -12.10 -4.45 18.20
N LYS A 252 -11.09 -5.31 18.36
CA LYS A 252 -11.11 -6.65 17.78
C LYS A 252 -12.30 -7.50 18.25
N GLU A 253 -12.60 -7.48 19.54
CA GLU A 253 -13.73 -8.20 20.12
C GLU A 253 -15.06 -7.59 19.65
N ASP A 254 -15.16 -6.25 19.62
CA ASP A 254 -16.35 -5.55 19.15
C ASP A 254 -16.66 -5.84 17.68
N PHE A 255 -15.64 -6.02 16.82
CA PHE A 255 -15.84 -6.42 15.43
C PHE A 255 -16.45 -7.81 15.32
N PHE A 256 -16.00 -8.75 16.15
CA PHE A 256 -16.57 -10.09 16.20
C PHE A 256 -18.04 -10.04 16.66
N ASP A 257 -18.31 -9.38 17.77
CA ASP A 257 -19.67 -9.24 18.33
C ASP A 257 -20.62 -8.56 17.34
N LEU A 258 -20.17 -7.48 16.68
CA LEU A 258 -20.92 -6.82 15.62
C LEU A 258 -21.25 -7.79 14.47
N SER A 259 -20.32 -8.65 14.09
CA SER A 259 -20.54 -9.64 13.01
C SER A 259 -21.62 -10.65 13.36
N GLU A 260 -21.70 -11.08 14.61
CA GLU A 260 -22.73 -11.99 15.09
C GLU A 260 -24.12 -11.32 15.07
N ILE A 261 -24.21 -10.08 15.51
CA ILE A 261 -25.48 -9.31 15.48
C ILE A 261 -26.00 -9.13 14.04
N VAL A 262 -25.11 -8.79 13.11
CA VAL A 262 -25.49 -8.58 11.69
C VAL A 262 -25.89 -9.88 10.99
N ARG A 263 -25.31 -11.03 11.38
CA ARG A 263 -25.71 -12.34 10.84
C ARG A 263 -27.09 -12.80 11.29
N LEU A 264 -27.53 -12.36 12.45
CA LEU A 264 -28.83 -12.74 13.04
C LEU A 264 -30.00 -11.87 12.54
N GLY A 265 -29.74 -10.80 11.79
CA GLY A 265 -30.74 -9.93 11.14
C GLY A 265 -30.88 -10.23 9.65
#